data_46ac61e948d12dc6dbe604ef7793aa06
#
_entry.id   46ac61e948d12dc6dbe604ef7793aa06
#
_cell.length_a   1.000
_cell.length_b   1.000
_cell.length_c   1.000
_cell.angle_alpha   90.00
_cell.angle_beta   90.00
_cell.angle_gamma   90.00
#
_symmetry.space_group_name_H-M   'P 1'
#
loop_
_entity.id
_entity.type
_entity.pdbx_description
1 polymer ?
#
loop_
_entity_poly.entity_id
_entity_poly.type
_entity_poly.pdbx_seq_one_letter_code
_entity_poly.pdbx_strand_id
1 'polypeptide(L)'
;KMASPLVTDLCRDYVRIQQNANFNIKEKVVLYAHQTNDEKLTKSVLKQLQNWHDCSWPVIVIDSSDIDLTWPEYVTVLRKPNIGYDFGSWAVALEKFPEIFDSKKVLFANSGVIGPFWSFSNLLRDFEESNSDFWGLTDNSDIDWHIQTYWFGFSNETLSRSSLKEFWSGVRVTPTKSHVVVDYEVGLSRVIRKNKYSTRVVFPYKTVGVADGIDTGTYAWDRLLDMGLPFLKRRVLQWVRAPMIDKVRTYGNDAVDLVMEGLSEHLS
;
A
#
# COMPACT_ATOMS: atom_id res chain seq x y z
N LYS A 1 -12.47 9.70 28.73
CA LYS A 1 -12.30 10.21 27.35
C LYS A 1 -13.14 9.31 26.46
N MET A 2 -14.06 9.87 25.65
CA MET A 2 -14.73 9.08 24.61
C MET A 2 -13.69 8.56 23.61
N ALA A 3 -13.83 7.30 23.18
CA ALA A 3 -12.97 6.75 22.15
C ALA A 3 -13.16 7.50 20.82
N SER A 4 -12.09 7.69 20.04
CA SER A 4 -12.21 8.27 18.70
C SER A 4 -13.22 7.49 17.84
N PRO A 5 -13.96 8.14 16.94
CA PRO A 5 -14.97 7.46 16.13
C PRO A 5 -14.35 6.45 15.16
N LEU A 6 -15.12 5.45 14.77
CA LEU A 6 -14.72 4.52 13.70
C LEU A 6 -14.70 5.26 12.36
N VAL A 7 -13.71 4.97 11.53
CA VAL A 7 -13.60 5.55 10.18
C VAL A 7 -14.77 5.12 9.31
N THR A 8 -15.16 3.85 9.40
CA THR A 8 -16.29 3.29 8.64
C THR A 8 -17.60 4.00 8.96
N ASP A 9 -17.87 4.30 10.26
CA ASP A 9 -19.08 5.03 10.65
C ASP A 9 -19.13 6.43 10.06
N LEU A 10 -18.00 7.15 10.08
CA LEU A 10 -17.93 8.51 9.53
C LEU A 10 -18.02 8.56 8.00
N CYS A 11 -17.61 7.50 7.33
CA CYS A 11 -17.62 7.43 5.87
C CYS A 11 -18.91 6.85 5.28
N ARG A 12 -19.70 6.10 6.05
CA ARG A 12 -20.81 5.25 5.57
C ARG A 12 -21.74 5.93 4.58
N ASP A 13 -22.19 7.14 4.88
CA ASP A 13 -23.17 7.87 4.06
C ASP A 13 -22.56 8.54 2.82
N TYR A 14 -21.23 8.56 2.72
CA TYR A 14 -20.49 9.24 1.66
C TYR A 14 -19.75 8.29 0.72
N VAL A 15 -19.70 7.00 1.06
CA VAL A 15 -19.02 5.99 0.24
C VAL A 15 -19.86 5.67 -0.98
N ARG A 16 -19.26 5.79 -2.17
CA ARG A 16 -19.90 5.47 -3.44
C ARG A 16 -18.97 4.71 -4.39
N ILE A 17 -19.53 3.81 -5.17
CA ILE A 17 -18.84 3.20 -6.30
C ILE A 17 -18.94 4.17 -7.47
N GLN A 18 -17.80 4.76 -7.88
CA GLN A 18 -17.73 5.65 -9.03
C GLN A 18 -17.65 4.86 -10.34
N GLN A 19 -16.93 3.73 -10.31
CA GLN A 19 -16.68 2.85 -11.45
C GLN A 19 -16.64 1.41 -10.99
N ASN A 20 -17.22 0.48 -11.76
CA ASN A 20 -17.19 -0.94 -11.43
C ASN A 20 -16.72 -1.76 -12.65
N ALA A 21 -15.59 -2.41 -12.53
CA ALA A 21 -14.98 -3.24 -13.58
C ALA A 21 -15.52 -4.68 -13.62
N ASN A 22 -16.43 -5.07 -12.70
CA ASN A 22 -17.13 -6.37 -12.68
C ASN A 22 -16.20 -7.59 -12.77
N PHE A 23 -15.14 -7.65 -11.98
CA PHE A 23 -14.20 -8.76 -11.96
C PHE A 23 -14.44 -9.73 -10.78
N ASN A 24 -13.90 -10.95 -10.90
CA ASN A 24 -13.94 -11.95 -9.84
C ASN A 24 -12.76 -11.73 -8.87
N ILE A 25 -13.05 -11.57 -7.59
CA ILE A 25 -12.05 -11.33 -6.53
C ILE A 25 -11.75 -12.57 -5.67
N LYS A 26 -12.35 -13.71 -5.94
CA LYS A 26 -12.19 -14.93 -5.11
C LYS A 26 -10.75 -15.42 -5.03
N GLU A 27 -10.02 -15.38 -6.14
CA GLU A 27 -8.64 -15.87 -6.17
C GLU A 27 -7.67 -14.81 -5.63
N LYS A 28 -7.80 -13.59 -6.10
CA LYS A 28 -6.88 -12.50 -5.76
C LYS A 28 -7.49 -11.13 -6.00
N VAL A 29 -7.07 -10.14 -5.22
CA VAL A 29 -7.49 -8.74 -5.37
C VAL A 29 -6.46 -7.80 -4.76
N VAL A 30 -6.33 -6.61 -5.34
CA VAL A 30 -5.57 -5.48 -4.79
C VAL A 30 -6.52 -4.45 -4.22
N LEU A 31 -6.27 -4.00 -2.99
CA LEU A 31 -6.89 -2.82 -2.39
C LEU A 31 -5.86 -1.67 -2.45
N TYR A 32 -6.09 -0.73 -3.34
CA TYR A 32 -5.17 0.37 -3.61
C TYR A 32 -5.69 1.69 -3.01
N ALA A 33 -5.11 2.12 -1.90
CA ALA A 33 -5.44 3.41 -1.28
C ALA A 33 -4.77 4.55 -2.05
N HIS A 34 -5.58 5.52 -2.47
CA HIS A 34 -5.14 6.68 -3.24
C HIS A 34 -5.69 7.99 -2.67
N GLN A 35 -4.87 9.02 -2.70
CA GLN A 35 -5.25 10.41 -2.42
C GLN A 35 -4.30 11.34 -3.15
N THR A 36 -4.84 12.34 -3.81
CA THR A 36 -4.08 13.42 -4.43
C THR A 36 -4.86 14.73 -4.39
N ASN A 37 -4.15 15.83 -4.48
CA ASN A 37 -4.72 17.17 -4.73
C ASN A 37 -4.57 17.58 -6.19
N ASP A 38 -3.89 16.77 -7.01
CA ASP A 38 -3.68 17.03 -8.42
C ASP A 38 -4.90 16.65 -9.27
N GLU A 39 -5.15 17.39 -10.34
CA GLU A 39 -6.27 17.17 -11.25
C GLU A 39 -6.13 15.89 -12.12
N LYS A 40 -4.98 15.23 -12.08
CA LYS A 40 -4.67 14.06 -12.91
C LYS A 40 -3.96 12.98 -12.11
N LEU A 41 -4.16 11.74 -12.52
CA LEU A 41 -3.37 10.62 -12.06
C LEU A 41 -1.92 10.75 -12.55
N THR A 42 -0.98 10.47 -11.66
CA THR A 42 0.43 10.47 -12.02
C THR A 42 0.81 9.26 -12.88
N LYS A 43 1.88 9.38 -13.63
CA LYS A 43 2.46 8.26 -14.39
C LYS A 43 2.80 7.07 -13.48
N SER A 44 3.25 7.33 -12.25
CA SER A 44 3.51 6.30 -11.24
C SER A 44 2.26 5.49 -10.93
N VAL A 45 1.13 6.15 -10.65
CA VAL A 45 -0.15 5.47 -10.37
C VAL A 45 -0.60 4.67 -11.58
N LEU A 46 -0.60 5.28 -12.78
CA LEU A 46 -1.03 4.62 -14.01
C LEU A 46 -0.16 3.39 -14.34
N LYS A 47 1.17 3.47 -14.16
CA LYS A 47 2.07 2.33 -14.35
C LYS A 47 1.84 1.20 -13.34
N GLN A 48 1.54 1.51 -12.08
CA GLN A 48 1.18 0.50 -11.08
C GLN A 48 -0.11 -0.23 -11.47
N LEU A 49 -1.16 0.52 -11.81
CA LEU A 49 -2.44 -0.05 -12.22
C LEU A 49 -2.29 -0.93 -13.47
N GLN A 50 -1.52 -0.47 -14.47
CA GLN A 50 -1.24 -1.25 -15.68
C GLN A 50 -0.49 -2.55 -15.37
N ASN A 51 0.54 -2.52 -14.52
CA ASN A 51 1.28 -3.73 -14.14
C ASN A 51 0.39 -4.76 -13.43
N TRP A 52 -0.50 -4.34 -12.51
CA TRP A 52 -1.45 -5.27 -11.89
C TRP A 52 -2.41 -5.84 -12.92
N HIS A 53 -2.92 -5.02 -13.84
CA HIS A 53 -3.79 -5.48 -14.92
C HIS A 53 -3.10 -6.51 -15.81
N ASP A 54 -1.87 -6.24 -16.27
CA ASP A 54 -1.06 -7.14 -17.09
C ASP A 54 -0.76 -8.48 -16.39
N CYS A 55 -0.66 -8.47 -15.05
CA CYS A 55 -0.49 -9.66 -14.22
C CYS A 55 -1.84 -10.30 -13.79
N SER A 56 -2.96 -9.87 -14.36
CA SER A 56 -4.30 -10.37 -14.04
C SER A 56 -4.68 -10.24 -12.56
N TRP A 57 -4.25 -9.14 -11.92
CA TRP A 57 -4.66 -8.78 -10.57
C TRP A 57 -5.78 -7.74 -10.62
N PRO A 58 -7.03 -8.09 -10.25
CA PRO A 58 -8.11 -7.12 -10.09
C PRO A 58 -7.76 -6.04 -9.07
N VAL A 59 -8.05 -4.77 -9.37
CA VAL A 59 -7.75 -3.64 -8.48
C VAL A 59 -9.02 -2.92 -8.08
N ILE A 60 -9.24 -2.79 -6.77
CA ILE A 60 -10.20 -1.88 -6.17
C ILE A 60 -9.40 -0.68 -5.68
N VAL A 61 -9.57 0.46 -6.33
CA VAL A 61 -9.01 1.73 -5.91
C VAL A 61 -9.93 2.33 -4.86
N ILE A 62 -9.38 2.74 -3.72
CA ILE A 62 -10.09 3.51 -2.71
C ILE A 62 -9.55 4.93 -2.80
N ASP A 63 -10.29 5.78 -3.50
CA ASP A 63 -9.90 7.16 -3.77
C ASP A 63 -10.50 8.11 -2.73
N SER A 64 -9.63 8.82 -2.04
CA SER A 64 -9.96 9.83 -1.03
C SER A 64 -9.67 11.26 -1.50
N SER A 65 -9.46 11.47 -2.80
CA SER A 65 -9.22 12.79 -3.39
C SER A 65 -10.52 13.63 -3.39
N ASP A 66 -10.41 14.93 -3.22
CA ASP A 66 -11.57 15.83 -3.25
C ASP A 66 -12.09 16.12 -4.66
N ILE A 67 -11.34 15.73 -5.68
CA ILE A 67 -11.64 15.92 -7.10
C ILE A 67 -12.03 14.61 -7.78
N ASP A 68 -12.79 14.69 -8.87
CA ASP A 68 -13.13 13.53 -9.68
C ASP A 68 -12.01 13.25 -10.70
N LEU A 69 -11.31 12.13 -10.47
CA LEU A 69 -10.24 11.65 -11.33
C LEU A 69 -10.78 10.69 -12.40
N THR A 70 -10.13 10.69 -13.57
CA THR A 70 -10.41 9.71 -14.63
C THR A 70 -9.53 8.48 -14.42
N TRP A 71 -10.17 7.34 -14.20
CA TRP A 71 -9.51 6.06 -13.95
C TRP A 71 -9.54 5.14 -15.16
N PRO A 72 -8.55 4.23 -15.34
CA PRO A 72 -8.63 3.18 -16.35
C PRO A 72 -9.88 2.31 -16.19
N GLU A 73 -10.49 1.88 -17.29
CA GLU A 73 -11.75 1.10 -17.27
C GLU A 73 -11.65 -0.25 -16.57
N TYR A 74 -10.44 -0.80 -16.46
CA TYR A 74 -10.17 -2.10 -15.83
C TYR A 74 -10.04 -2.05 -14.30
N VAL A 75 -10.29 -0.92 -13.63
CA VAL A 75 -10.29 -0.83 -12.17
C VAL A 75 -11.69 -0.55 -11.63
N THR A 76 -12.00 -1.07 -10.45
CA THR A 76 -13.15 -0.61 -9.65
C THR A 76 -12.72 0.55 -8.78
N VAL A 77 -13.52 1.60 -8.70
CA VAL A 77 -13.21 2.82 -7.93
C VAL A 77 -14.26 3.05 -6.87
N LEU A 78 -13.82 3.02 -5.62
CA LEU A 78 -14.59 3.36 -4.44
C LEU A 78 -14.17 4.74 -3.95
N ARG A 79 -15.11 5.69 -3.96
CA ARG A 79 -14.87 7.04 -3.43
C ARG A 79 -15.26 7.13 -1.97
N LYS A 80 -14.46 7.82 -1.17
CA LYS A 80 -14.72 8.11 0.24
C LYS A 80 -14.15 9.47 0.65
N PRO A 81 -14.64 10.08 1.74
CA PRO A 81 -14.01 11.26 2.32
C PRO A 81 -12.56 11.00 2.73
N ASN A 82 -11.72 12.03 2.70
CA ASN A 82 -10.31 11.94 3.14
C ASN A 82 -10.21 11.86 4.68
N ILE A 83 -10.60 10.72 5.24
CA ILE A 83 -10.64 10.42 6.68
C ILE A 83 -9.94 9.08 6.92
N GLY A 84 -9.02 9.03 7.89
CA GLY A 84 -8.46 7.79 8.41
C GLY A 84 -7.25 7.25 7.66
N TYR A 85 -6.67 8.03 6.74
CA TYR A 85 -5.49 7.66 5.97
C TYR A 85 -5.68 6.33 5.20
N ASP A 86 -4.59 5.62 4.89
CA ASP A 86 -4.62 4.38 4.12
C ASP A 86 -5.38 3.26 4.85
N PHE A 87 -5.16 3.10 6.17
CA PHE A 87 -5.87 2.10 6.97
C PHE A 87 -7.37 2.34 7.01
N GLY A 88 -7.80 3.62 7.09
CA GLY A 88 -9.21 3.97 6.96
C GLY A 88 -9.78 3.65 5.59
N SER A 89 -8.99 3.85 4.53
CA SER A 89 -9.40 3.50 3.17
C SER A 89 -9.61 1.99 3.01
N TRP A 90 -8.67 1.18 3.49
CA TRP A 90 -8.79 -0.27 3.44
C TRP A 90 -9.93 -0.80 4.31
N ALA A 91 -10.12 -0.25 5.52
CA ALA A 91 -11.25 -0.63 6.39
C ALA A 91 -12.61 -0.37 5.71
N VAL A 92 -12.76 0.79 5.07
CA VAL A 92 -13.98 1.14 4.31
C VAL A 92 -14.19 0.20 3.13
N ALA A 93 -13.13 -0.18 2.41
CA ALA A 93 -13.24 -1.16 1.31
C ALA A 93 -13.69 -2.53 1.81
N LEU A 94 -13.13 -3.01 2.92
CA LEU A 94 -13.50 -4.29 3.53
C LEU A 94 -14.94 -4.30 4.06
N GLU A 95 -15.44 -3.16 4.58
CA GLU A 95 -16.86 -3.03 4.96
C GLU A 95 -17.77 -3.03 3.73
N LYS A 96 -17.37 -2.35 2.64
CA LYS A 96 -18.17 -2.22 1.42
C LYS A 96 -18.21 -3.50 0.59
N PHE A 97 -17.13 -4.26 0.59
CA PHE A 97 -16.95 -5.50 -0.15
C PHE A 97 -16.55 -6.65 0.81
N PRO A 98 -17.47 -7.11 1.68
CA PRO A 98 -17.13 -8.11 2.70
C PRO A 98 -16.67 -9.46 2.11
N GLU A 99 -17.00 -9.75 0.85
CA GLU A 99 -16.51 -10.92 0.12
C GLU A 99 -14.99 -10.95 -0.06
N ILE A 100 -14.29 -9.82 0.11
CA ILE A 100 -12.81 -9.77 0.09
C ILE A 100 -12.21 -10.62 1.21
N PHE A 101 -12.89 -10.76 2.35
CA PHE A 101 -12.43 -11.62 3.44
C PHE A 101 -12.28 -13.09 3.04
N ASP A 102 -12.98 -13.52 2.00
CA ASP A 102 -12.98 -14.90 1.48
C ASP A 102 -12.04 -15.05 0.25
N SER A 103 -11.33 -14.00 -0.14
CA SER A 103 -10.35 -14.05 -1.23
C SER A 103 -9.10 -14.82 -0.80
N LYS A 104 -8.53 -15.64 -1.69
CA LYS A 104 -7.32 -16.43 -1.37
C LYS A 104 -6.08 -15.58 -1.16
N LYS A 105 -5.94 -14.50 -1.93
CA LYS A 105 -4.84 -13.54 -1.85
C LYS A 105 -5.39 -12.11 -1.88
N VAL A 106 -5.10 -11.33 -0.86
CA VAL A 106 -5.47 -9.91 -0.81
C VAL A 106 -4.22 -9.07 -0.63
N LEU A 107 -3.92 -8.24 -1.62
CA LEU A 107 -2.79 -7.31 -1.59
C LEU A 107 -3.29 -5.92 -1.22
N PHE A 108 -2.64 -5.29 -0.28
CA PHE A 108 -2.88 -3.91 0.13
C PHE A 108 -1.70 -3.06 -0.35
N ALA A 109 -2.00 -1.97 -1.02
CA ALA A 109 -1.00 -1.03 -1.51
C ALA A 109 -1.51 0.40 -1.43
N ASN A 110 -0.60 1.37 -1.51
CA ASN A 110 -0.97 2.78 -1.53
C ASN A 110 -0.13 3.57 -2.56
N SER A 111 -0.56 4.80 -2.85
CA SER A 111 0.13 5.72 -3.76
C SER A 111 1.38 6.39 -3.13
N GLY A 112 1.84 5.93 -1.98
CA GLY A 112 3.00 6.47 -1.26
C GLY A 112 4.37 6.12 -1.86
N VAL A 113 4.41 5.50 -3.05
CA VAL A 113 5.63 5.12 -3.75
C VAL A 113 5.71 5.72 -5.15
N ILE A 114 6.93 5.93 -5.63
CA ILE A 114 7.26 6.33 -7.01
C ILE A 114 7.72 5.09 -7.76
N GLY A 115 7.24 4.88 -8.95
CA GLY A 115 7.50 3.69 -9.77
C GLY A 115 6.19 3.04 -10.26
N PRO A 116 6.26 1.85 -10.84
CA PRO A 116 7.45 1.00 -10.93
C PRO A 116 8.45 1.47 -12.00
N PHE A 117 9.73 1.35 -11.70
CA PHE A 117 10.80 1.63 -12.66
C PHE A 117 10.97 0.49 -13.68
N TRP A 118 10.58 -0.73 -13.29
CA TRP A 118 10.44 -1.92 -14.12
C TRP A 118 9.27 -2.77 -13.62
N SER A 119 8.89 -3.81 -14.34
CA SER A 119 7.78 -4.68 -13.96
C SER A 119 7.98 -5.31 -12.59
N PHE A 120 6.94 -5.33 -11.79
CA PHE A 120 6.90 -5.99 -10.48
C PHE A 120 6.27 -7.40 -10.51
N SER A 121 6.16 -8.01 -11.69
CA SER A 121 5.58 -9.35 -11.84
C SER A 121 6.27 -10.41 -10.96
N ASN A 122 7.58 -10.29 -10.73
CA ASN A 122 8.31 -11.18 -9.84
C ASN A 122 7.89 -11.05 -8.38
N LEU A 123 7.55 -9.84 -7.92
CA LEU A 123 7.06 -9.61 -6.57
C LEU A 123 5.66 -10.19 -6.38
N LEU A 124 4.79 -10.06 -7.39
CA LEU A 124 3.46 -10.68 -7.38
C LEU A 124 3.57 -12.21 -7.38
N ARG A 125 4.48 -12.78 -8.17
CA ARG A 125 4.75 -14.22 -8.17
C ARG A 125 5.25 -14.70 -6.82
N ASP A 126 6.18 -13.99 -6.19
CA ASP A 126 6.64 -14.29 -4.82
C ASP A 126 5.47 -14.33 -3.84
N PHE A 127 4.54 -13.39 -3.93
CA PHE A 127 3.33 -13.38 -3.10
C PHE A 127 2.39 -14.52 -3.45
N GLU A 128 2.16 -14.81 -4.73
CA GLU A 128 1.28 -15.90 -5.18
C GLU A 128 1.79 -17.27 -4.72
N GLU A 129 3.10 -17.52 -4.79
CA GLU A 129 3.76 -18.76 -4.38
C GLU A 129 3.97 -18.88 -2.88
N SER A 130 3.91 -17.76 -2.15
CA SER A 130 4.09 -17.74 -0.70
C SER A 130 2.94 -18.46 0.02
N ASN A 131 3.30 -19.34 0.94
CA ASN A 131 2.37 -19.99 1.86
C ASN A 131 2.27 -19.28 3.22
N SER A 132 2.88 -18.09 3.36
CA SER A 132 2.80 -17.31 4.59
C SER A 132 1.42 -16.67 4.74
N ASP A 133 0.96 -16.53 5.97
CA ASP A 133 -0.30 -15.86 6.29
C ASP A 133 -0.23 -14.37 6.02
N PHE A 134 0.91 -13.73 6.31
CA PHE A 134 1.18 -12.31 6.16
C PHE A 134 2.48 -12.09 5.38
N TRP A 135 2.40 -11.34 4.30
CA TRP A 135 3.49 -11.06 3.37
C TRP A 135 3.71 -9.56 3.23
N GLY A 136 4.94 -9.13 2.96
CA GLY A 136 5.24 -7.74 2.64
C GLY A 136 6.59 -7.54 1.98
N LEU A 137 6.80 -6.35 1.41
CA LEU A 137 8.03 -6.06 0.69
C LEU A 137 9.21 -5.81 1.62
N THR A 138 9.03 -4.95 2.60
CA THR A 138 10.07 -4.56 3.56
C THR A 138 9.53 -4.58 4.98
N ASP A 139 10.40 -4.81 5.92
CA ASP A 139 10.12 -4.68 7.35
C ASP A 139 11.00 -3.61 7.99
N ASN A 140 10.70 -3.30 9.23
CA ASN A 140 11.35 -2.28 10.01
C ASN A 140 11.32 -2.61 11.49
N SER A 141 12.18 -1.98 12.29
CA SER A 141 12.24 -2.16 13.75
C SER A 141 12.47 -0.83 14.50
N ASP A 142 12.04 0.29 13.93
CA ASP A 142 12.24 1.63 14.52
C ASP A 142 11.41 1.86 15.81
N ILE A 143 10.22 1.26 15.91
CA ILE A 143 9.36 1.31 17.10
C ILE A 143 9.26 -0.09 17.72
N ASP A 144 8.89 -1.06 16.90
CA ASP A 144 8.79 -2.49 17.14
C ASP A 144 8.86 -3.16 15.79
N TRP A 145 9.23 -4.43 15.70
CA TRP A 145 9.27 -5.09 14.41
C TRP A 145 7.89 -5.09 13.73
N HIS A 146 7.86 -4.63 12.49
CA HIS A 146 6.64 -4.60 11.66
C HIS A 146 6.97 -4.67 10.17
N ILE A 147 6.02 -5.20 9.38
CA ILE A 147 6.03 -5.07 7.93
C ILE A 147 5.57 -3.66 7.57
N GLN A 148 6.31 -2.98 6.69
CA GLN A 148 5.95 -1.65 6.21
C GLN A 148 4.75 -1.72 5.26
N THR A 149 3.71 -0.95 5.54
CA THR A 149 2.37 -1.12 4.95
C THR A 149 2.14 -0.36 3.64
N TYR A 150 3.19 0.01 2.92
CA TYR A 150 3.01 0.54 1.57
C TYR A 150 2.71 -0.54 0.52
N TRP A 151 3.12 -1.80 0.78
CA TRP A 151 2.79 -3.02 0.02
C TRP A 151 2.87 -4.24 0.93
N PHE A 152 1.73 -4.84 1.24
CA PHE A 152 1.63 -6.04 2.06
C PHE A 152 0.39 -6.84 1.67
N GLY A 153 0.30 -8.09 2.11
CA GLY A 153 -0.83 -8.93 1.76
C GLY A 153 -1.09 -10.07 2.72
N PHE A 154 -2.26 -10.64 2.56
CA PHE A 154 -2.73 -11.82 3.30
C PHE A 154 -3.04 -12.97 2.36
N SER A 155 -2.72 -14.18 2.82
CA SER A 155 -2.97 -15.44 2.14
C SER A 155 -3.75 -16.40 3.03
N ASN A 156 -4.14 -17.55 2.48
CA ASN A 156 -4.65 -18.70 3.25
C ASN A 156 -5.88 -18.36 4.11
N GLU A 157 -6.76 -17.50 3.60
CA GLU A 157 -7.95 -17.04 4.33
C GLU A 157 -7.62 -16.36 5.68
N THR A 158 -6.36 -15.92 5.86
CA THR A 158 -5.92 -15.30 7.12
C THR A 158 -6.74 -14.06 7.43
N LEU A 159 -7.09 -13.28 6.40
CA LEU A 159 -7.88 -12.06 6.54
C LEU A 159 -9.28 -12.33 7.13
N SER A 160 -9.85 -13.52 6.88
CA SER A 160 -11.18 -13.92 7.40
C SER A 160 -11.18 -14.30 8.88
N ARG A 161 -10.02 -14.47 9.50
CA ARG A 161 -9.90 -14.86 10.91
C ARG A 161 -10.41 -13.72 11.83
N SER A 162 -11.03 -14.11 12.94
CA SER A 162 -11.68 -13.16 13.86
C SER A 162 -10.78 -12.03 14.32
N SER A 163 -9.51 -12.32 14.63
CA SER A 163 -8.54 -11.29 15.06
C SER A 163 -8.28 -10.21 14.02
N LEU A 164 -8.29 -10.55 12.71
CA LEU A 164 -8.13 -9.57 11.64
C LEU A 164 -9.45 -8.87 11.30
N LYS A 165 -10.57 -9.57 11.32
CA LYS A 165 -11.90 -8.91 11.20
C LYS A 165 -12.10 -7.88 12.31
N GLU A 166 -11.74 -8.21 13.55
CA GLU A 166 -11.79 -7.29 14.68
C GLU A 166 -10.83 -6.10 14.50
N PHE A 167 -9.60 -6.35 14.04
CA PHE A 167 -8.64 -5.30 13.75
C PHE A 167 -9.19 -4.30 12.73
N TRP A 168 -9.67 -4.77 11.58
CA TRP A 168 -10.15 -3.90 10.50
C TRP A 168 -11.45 -3.17 10.84
N SER A 169 -12.39 -3.84 11.51
CA SER A 169 -13.63 -3.18 11.98
C SER A 169 -13.39 -2.18 13.11
N GLY A 170 -12.25 -2.28 13.79
CA GLY A 170 -11.83 -1.39 14.87
C GLY A 170 -11.05 -0.14 14.44
N VAL A 171 -10.84 0.09 13.14
CA VAL A 171 -10.04 1.24 12.65
C VAL A 171 -10.75 2.56 12.97
N ARG A 172 -10.06 3.42 13.73
CA ARG A 172 -10.56 4.70 14.23
C ARG A 172 -9.78 5.86 13.66
N VAL A 173 -10.39 7.03 13.69
CA VAL A 173 -9.69 8.28 13.35
C VAL A 173 -8.55 8.51 14.33
N THR A 174 -7.38 8.83 13.79
CA THR A 174 -6.18 9.17 14.56
C THR A 174 -5.81 10.64 14.36
N PRO A 175 -5.23 11.28 15.38
CA PRO A 175 -4.90 12.72 15.30
C PRO A 175 -3.85 13.05 14.23
N THR A 176 -2.88 12.16 14.01
CA THR A 176 -1.75 12.40 13.10
C THR A 176 -1.32 11.12 12.39
N LYS A 177 -0.57 11.27 11.30
CA LYS A 177 0.03 10.14 10.57
C LYS A 177 0.94 9.27 11.46
N SER A 178 1.65 9.86 12.41
CA SER A 178 2.50 9.10 13.34
C SER A 178 1.69 8.14 14.22
N HIS A 179 0.47 8.51 14.62
CA HIS A 179 -0.44 7.60 15.32
C HIS A 179 -0.89 6.45 14.43
N VAL A 180 -1.11 6.69 13.12
CA VAL A 180 -1.43 5.59 12.18
C VAL A 180 -0.31 4.55 12.14
N VAL A 181 0.95 4.98 12.12
CA VAL A 181 2.09 4.05 12.14
C VAL A 181 2.09 3.22 13.42
N VAL A 182 1.97 3.85 14.59
CA VAL A 182 2.02 3.15 15.89
C VAL A 182 0.81 2.23 16.10
N ASP A 183 -0.40 2.75 15.83
CA ASP A 183 -1.64 2.06 16.17
C ASP A 183 -1.99 0.98 15.14
N TYR A 184 -1.68 1.21 13.86
CA TYR A 184 -2.12 0.33 12.77
C TYR A 184 -0.97 -0.38 12.05
N GLU A 185 0.09 0.27 11.61
CA GLU A 185 1.19 -0.42 10.93
C GLU A 185 1.92 -1.37 11.91
N VAL A 186 2.39 -0.84 13.02
CA VAL A 186 3.01 -1.64 14.10
C VAL A 186 1.94 -2.51 14.78
N GLY A 187 0.73 -1.96 15.00
CA GLY A 187 -0.40 -2.65 15.60
C GLY A 187 -0.81 -3.91 14.85
N LEU A 188 -0.90 -3.86 13.52
CA LEU A 188 -1.20 -5.01 12.67
C LEU A 188 -0.15 -6.12 12.86
N SER A 189 1.12 -5.77 12.78
CA SER A 189 2.20 -6.75 13.00
C SER A 189 2.21 -7.35 14.41
N ARG A 190 1.75 -6.62 15.41
CA ARG A 190 1.53 -7.16 16.76
C ARG A 190 0.38 -8.17 16.80
N VAL A 191 -0.73 -7.92 16.10
CA VAL A 191 -1.84 -8.88 15.95
C VAL A 191 -1.34 -10.15 15.28
N ILE A 192 -0.55 -10.04 14.20
CA ILE A 192 0.05 -11.16 13.50
C ILE A 192 0.92 -12.01 14.43
N ARG A 193 1.84 -11.41 15.19
CA ARG A 193 2.72 -12.10 16.13
C ARG A 193 1.95 -12.75 17.29
N LYS A 194 1.00 -12.02 17.88
CA LYS A 194 0.16 -12.53 18.98
C LYS A 194 -0.57 -13.81 18.60
N ASN A 195 -1.06 -13.88 17.35
CA ASN A 195 -1.79 -15.03 16.82
C ASN A 195 -0.88 -16.08 16.16
N LYS A 196 0.45 -15.88 16.19
CA LYS A 196 1.45 -16.79 15.61
C LYS A 196 1.23 -17.07 14.11
N TYR A 197 0.73 -16.07 13.38
CA TYR A 197 0.60 -16.17 11.94
C TYR A 197 1.98 -16.14 11.28
N SER A 198 2.18 -16.97 10.27
CA SER A 198 3.44 -17.03 9.54
C SER A 198 3.67 -15.76 8.71
N THR A 199 4.91 -15.30 8.61
CA THR A 199 5.28 -14.08 7.92
C THR A 199 6.36 -14.31 6.88
N ARG A 200 6.28 -13.58 5.75
CA ARG A 200 7.33 -13.48 4.75
C ARG A 200 7.59 -12.01 4.41
N VAL A 201 8.86 -11.64 4.41
CA VAL A 201 9.36 -10.33 3.96
C VAL A 201 10.28 -10.57 2.77
N VAL A 202 10.05 -9.88 1.65
CA VAL A 202 10.87 -10.05 0.43
C VAL A 202 12.27 -9.47 0.62
N PHE A 203 12.35 -8.27 1.22
CA PHE A 203 13.59 -7.54 1.49
C PHE A 203 13.72 -7.27 3.00
N PRO A 204 14.07 -8.27 3.82
CA PRO A 204 14.20 -8.08 5.27
C PRO A 204 15.28 -7.03 5.60
N TYR A 205 15.00 -6.13 6.52
CA TYR A 205 15.90 -5.03 6.87
C TYR A 205 17.33 -5.49 7.24
N LYS A 206 17.45 -6.63 7.90
CA LYS A 206 18.74 -7.24 8.22
C LYS A 206 19.51 -7.69 6.98
N THR A 207 18.83 -8.27 6.01
CA THR A 207 19.42 -8.68 4.72
C THR A 207 19.79 -7.46 3.88
N VAL A 208 18.98 -6.40 3.93
CA VAL A 208 19.28 -5.11 3.29
C VAL A 208 20.46 -4.41 3.97
N GLY A 209 20.83 -4.84 5.18
CA GLY A 209 21.94 -4.27 5.95
C GLY A 209 21.57 -2.96 6.64
N VAL A 210 20.34 -2.85 7.11
CA VAL A 210 19.84 -1.70 7.90
C VAL A 210 19.93 -2.03 9.38
N ALA A 211 20.42 -1.09 10.16
CA ALA A 211 20.47 -1.22 11.62
C ALA A 211 19.07 -1.12 12.25
N ASP A 212 18.91 -1.70 13.44
CA ASP A 212 17.70 -1.52 14.23
C ASP A 212 17.41 -0.03 14.45
N GLY A 213 16.15 0.35 14.38
CA GLY A 213 15.72 1.74 14.57
C GLY A 213 15.80 2.64 13.33
N ILE A 214 16.17 2.08 12.17
CA ILE A 214 16.29 2.84 10.91
C ILE A 214 15.19 2.41 9.94
N ASP A 215 14.46 3.39 9.36
CA ASP A 215 13.42 3.14 8.34
C ASP A 215 14.05 2.58 7.04
N THR A 216 13.88 1.28 6.83
CA THR A 216 14.43 0.53 5.69
C THR A 216 14.03 1.13 4.35
N GLY A 217 12.74 1.36 4.15
CA GLY A 217 12.21 1.86 2.88
C GLY A 217 12.64 3.29 2.54
N THR A 218 13.09 4.05 3.54
CA THR A 218 13.53 5.43 3.36
C THR A 218 15.05 5.54 3.25
N TYR A 219 15.81 4.92 4.15
CA TYR A 219 17.25 5.12 4.24
C TYR A 219 18.09 4.10 3.47
N ALA A 220 17.49 3.00 3.01
CA ALA A 220 18.16 2.00 2.19
C ALA A 220 17.60 1.91 0.77
N TRP A 221 17.03 3.00 0.28
CA TRP A 221 16.36 3.06 -1.02
C TRP A 221 17.25 2.58 -2.18
N ASP A 222 18.54 2.95 -2.17
CA ASP A 222 19.53 2.59 -3.19
C ASP A 222 19.82 1.08 -3.19
N ARG A 223 20.01 0.48 -2.02
CA ARG A 223 20.21 -0.96 -1.84
C ARG A 223 18.97 -1.75 -2.23
N LEU A 224 17.78 -1.25 -1.86
CA LEU A 224 16.52 -1.87 -2.23
C LEU A 224 16.32 -1.90 -3.75
N LEU A 225 16.68 -0.82 -4.48
CA LEU A 225 16.67 -0.80 -5.94
C LEU A 225 17.63 -1.86 -6.50
N ASP A 226 18.86 -1.95 -5.97
CA ASP A 226 19.84 -2.96 -6.40
C ASP A 226 19.39 -4.40 -6.12
N MET A 227 18.59 -4.61 -5.08
CA MET A 227 18.00 -5.90 -4.73
C MET A 227 16.74 -6.24 -5.53
N GLY A 228 16.22 -5.33 -6.35
CA GLY A 228 15.10 -5.57 -7.24
C GLY A 228 13.75 -4.98 -6.79
N LEU A 229 13.72 -4.08 -5.79
CA LEU A 229 12.52 -3.31 -5.45
C LEU A 229 12.31 -2.20 -6.49
N PRO A 230 11.24 -2.21 -7.32
CA PRO A 230 11.07 -1.24 -8.41
C PRO A 230 10.45 0.08 -7.96
N PHE A 231 10.56 0.42 -6.69
CA PHE A 231 9.88 1.58 -6.09
C PHE A 231 10.83 2.41 -5.24
N LEU A 232 10.56 3.71 -5.16
CA LEU A 232 11.02 4.62 -4.11
C LEU A 232 9.84 5.07 -3.26
N LYS A 233 9.98 5.10 -1.94
CA LYS A 233 9.00 5.79 -1.09
C LYS A 233 9.00 7.29 -1.42
N ARG A 234 7.82 7.91 -1.57
CA ARG A 234 7.72 9.38 -1.82
C ARG A 234 8.48 10.20 -0.79
N ARG A 235 8.54 9.74 0.46
CA ARG A 235 9.29 10.41 1.52
C ARG A 235 10.78 10.60 1.16
N VAL A 236 11.38 9.73 0.36
CA VAL A 236 12.78 9.82 -0.08
C VAL A 236 13.00 11.08 -0.92
N LEU A 237 11.98 11.59 -1.61
CA LEU A 237 12.06 12.78 -2.44
C LEU A 237 12.41 14.06 -1.64
N GLN A 238 12.18 14.08 -0.34
CA GLN A 238 12.57 15.18 0.54
C GLN A 238 14.10 15.41 0.55
N TRP A 239 14.87 14.39 0.19
CA TRP A 239 16.33 14.40 0.19
C TRP A 239 16.94 14.14 -1.18
N VAL A 240 16.19 14.42 -2.26
CA VAL A 240 16.70 14.22 -3.63
C VAL A 240 17.97 15.01 -3.83
N ARG A 241 18.98 14.33 -4.34
CA ARG A 241 20.29 14.86 -4.71
C ARG A 241 20.68 14.30 -6.07
N ALA A 242 21.66 14.95 -6.71
CA ALA A 242 22.19 14.48 -7.97
C ALA A 242 22.54 12.98 -7.99
N PRO A 243 23.19 12.41 -6.96
CA PRO A 243 23.47 10.95 -6.93
C PRO A 243 22.23 10.05 -7.01
N MET A 244 21.08 10.50 -6.46
CA MET A 244 19.84 9.76 -6.59
C MET A 244 19.34 9.74 -8.04
N ILE A 245 19.33 10.89 -8.69
CA ILE A 245 18.93 11.01 -10.10
C ILE A 245 19.86 10.19 -10.99
N ASP A 246 21.18 10.22 -10.74
CA ASP A 246 22.14 9.42 -11.46
C ASP A 246 21.93 7.91 -11.28
N LYS A 247 21.63 7.48 -10.05
CA LYS A 247 21.28 6.09 -9.76
C LYS A 247 19.99 5.68 -10.50
N VAL A 248 18.93 6.48 -10.40
CA VAL A 248 17.65 6.18 -11.05
C VAL A 248 17.81 6.17 -12.59
N ARG A 249 18.66 7.02 -13.15
CA ARG A 249 18.94 7.05 -14.60
C ARG A 249 19.52 5.73 -15.12
N THR A 250 20.18 4.94 -14.29
CA THR A 250 20.66 3.61 -14.69
C THR A 250 19.54 2.65 -15.06
N TYR A 251 18.31 2.92 -14.61
CA TYR A 251 17.10 2.15 -14.92
C TYR A 251 16.29 2.74 -16.10
N GLY A 252 16.79 3.78 -16.74
CA GLY A 252 16.22 4.41 -17.94
C GLY A 252 15.68 5.82 -17.69
N ASN A 253 15.47 6.56 -18.78
CA ASN A 253 14.95 7.93 -18.71
C ASN A 253 13.53 7.98 -18.14
N ASP A 254 12.69 6.98 -18.45
CA ASP A 254 11.34 6.87 -17.89
C ASP A 254 11.34 6.84 -16.35
N ALA A 255 12.35 6.19 -15.74
CA ALA A 255 12.48 6.15 -14.29
C ALA A 255 12.81 7.55 -13.73
N VAL A 256 13.66 8.32 -14.43
CA VAL A 256 13.94 9.71 -14.06
C VAL A 256 12.68 10.57 -14.17
N ASP A 257 11.89 10.41 -15.24
CA ASP A 257 10.64 11.15 -15.45
C ASP A 257 9.64 10.91 -14.30
N LEU A 258 9.53 9.67 -13.80
CA LEU A 258 8.67 9.36 -12.65
C LEU A 258 9.13 10.07 -11.37
N VAL A 259 10.43 10.13 -11.13
CA VAL A 259 11.00 10.85 -9.96
C VAL A 259 10.77 12.35 -10.10
N MET A 260 10.97 12.91 -11.28
CA MET A 260 10.76 14.34 -11.53
C MET A 260 9.30 14.75 -11.40
N GLU A 261 8.36 13.91 -11.88
CA GLU A 261 6.92 14.11 -11.66
C GLU A 261 6.58 14.11 -10.17
N GLY A 262 7.07 13.11 -9.41
CA GLY A 262 6.86 13.03 -7.97
C GLY A 262 7.44 14.22 -7.19
N LEU A 263 8.55 14.80 -7.67
CA LEU A 263 9.12 16.02 -7.09
C LEU A 263 8.24 17.24 -7.32
N SER A 264 7.65 17.41 -8.51
CA SER A 264 6.76 18.53 -8.80
C SER A 264 5.51 18.52 -7.91
N GLU A 265 4.94 17.33 -7.63
CA GLU A 265 3.84 17.18 -6.70
C GLU A 265 4.20 17.49 -5.25
N HIS A 266 5.45 17.24 -4.86
CA HIS A 266 5.90 17.49 -3.49
C HIS A 266 6.13 18.97 -3.22
N LEU A 267 6.36 19.78 -4.26
CA LEU A 267 6.61 21.21 -4.19
C LEU A 267 5.34 22.06 -4.41
N SER A 268 4.25 21.47 -4.90
CA SER A 268 2.92 22.07 -5.03
C SER A 268 2.11 21.94 -3.73
#